data_72c7369fa5eaf3a1b0b8cf79a513cafe
#
_entry.id   72c7369fa5eaf3a1b0b8cf79a513cafe
#
_cell.length_a   1.000
_cell.length_b   1.000
_cell.length_c   1.000
_cell.angle_alpha   90.00
_cell.angle_beta   90.00
_cell.angle_gamma   90.00
#
_symmetry.space_group_name_H-M   'P 1'
#
loop_
_entity.id
_entity.type
_entity.pdbx_description
1 polymer ?
#
loop_
_entity_poly.entity_id
_entity_poly.type
_entity_poly.pdbx_seq_one_letter_code
_entity_poly.pdbx_strand_id
1 'polypeptide(L)'
;MSDILIHTENGVCTLTLNRLVRKNSLTAAMYATLADALEQAQADSAVRVVVIQGDEAIFSAGNDVGDFLNQPPAGEDAPVFRFLRHIASFPKPLVAAVCGPAVGIGTTLLFHCDLVYAGDNAAFSMPFVNLGLCAEGASSLLAPQMFGYHRAAEALLLGDAFYAEAALEVGMVNKVLPPSEAKAYAAQVARKLAAKPLSSLMETKRLMKKGQQADVLRVMAEEGAVFGRMLREPAAKEAFSAFLEKRQPDFSRT
;
A
#
# COMPACT_ATOMS: atom_id res chain seq x y z
N MET A 1 13.51 -18.16 5.63
CA MET A 1 12.04 -18.11 5.41
C MET A 1 11.78 -17.01 4.40
N SER A 2 10.78 -17.14 3.54
CA SER A 2 10.45 -16.09 2.56
C SER A 2 9.83 -14.88 3.26
N ASP A 3 10.20 -13.67 2.85
CA ASP A 3 9.65 -12.42 3.38
C ASP A 3 8.23 -12.12 2.86
N ILE A 4 7.81 -12.80 1.79
CA ILE A 4 6.44 -12.84 1.28
C ILE A 4 6.00 -14.29 1.22
N LEU A 5 4.91 -14.62 1.88
CA LEU A 5 4.27 -15.94 1.76
C LEU A 5 3.13 -15.83 0.75
N ILE A 6 3.09 -16.77 -0.19
CA ILE A 6 2.05 -16.86 -1.22
C ILE A 6 1.33 -18.18 -1.04
N HIS A 7 0.02 -18.12 -0.82
CA HIS A 7 -0.82 -19.30 -0.66
C HIS A 7 -2.09 -19.16 -1.50
N THR A 8 -2.37 -20.15 -2.33
CA THR A 8 -3.59 -20.15 -3.15
C THR A 8 -4.47 -21.34 -2.76
N GLU A 9 -5.69 -21.04 -2.37
CA GLU A 9 -6.68 -22.04 -2.00
C GLU A 9 -8.09 -21.55 -2.38
N ASN A 10 -8.91 -22.44 -2.93
CA ASN A 10 -10.33 -22.17 -3.26
C ASN A 10 -10.56 -20.88 -4.07
N GLY A 11 -9.67 -20.58 -5.01
CA GLY A 11 -9.74 -19.39 -5.87
C GLY A 11 -9.27 -18.09 -5.21
N VAL A 12 -8.73 -18.15 -4.01
CA VAL A 12 -8.17 -16.99 -3.28
C VAL A 12 -6.66 -17.15 -3.20
N CYS A 13 -5.92 -16.19 -3.75
CA CYS A 13 -4.48 -16.06 -3.59
C CYS A 13 -4.20 -15.07 -2.44
N THR A 14 -3.56 -15.54 -1.38
CA THR A 14 -3.20 -14.74 -0.21
C THR A 14 -1.72 -14.41 -0.22
N LEU A 15 -1.40 -13.13 -0.20
CA LEU A 15 -0.06 -12.57 -0.12
C LEU A 15 0.15 -12.07 1.32
N THR A 16 1.02 -12.73 2.08
CA THR A 16 1.29 -12.34 3.48
C THR A 16 2.67 -11.73 3.59
N LEU A 17 2.73 -10.50 4.11
CA LEU A 17 3.97 -9.84 4.49
C LEU A 17 4.53 -10.55 5.73
N ASN A 18 5.74 -11.12 5.64
CA ASN A 18 6.29 -12.05 6.64
C ASN A 18 7.73 -11.69 7.06
N ARG A 19 8.04 -10.40 7.09
CA ARG A 19 9.37 -9.90 7.53
C ARG A 19 9.25 -9.19 8.89
N LEU A 20 8.69 -9.91 9.87
CA LEU A 20 8.31 -9.35 11.19
C LEU A 20 9.48 -8.72 11.95
N VAL A 21 10.69 -9.30 11.87
CA VAL A 21 11.91 -8.76 12.50
C VAL A 21 12.27 -7.35 12.00
N ARG A 22 11.76 -6.94 10.85
CA ARG A 22 11.89 -5.61 10.26
C ARG A 22 10.52 -4.92 10.12
N LYS A 23 9.54 -5.31 10.94
CA LYS A 23 8.19 -4.73 10.96
C LYS A 23 7.55 -4.70 9.56
N ASN A 24 7.77 -5.75 8.76
CA ASN A 24 7.29 -5.85 7.38
C ASN A 24 7.68 -4.65 6.50
N SER A 25 8.85 -4.02 6.73
CA SER A 25 9.39 -3.02 5.80
C SER A 25 9.75 -3.68 4.48
N LEU A 26 9.35 -3.04 3.36
CA LEU A 26 9.43 -3.60 2.01
C LEU A 26 10.77 -3.30 1.36
N THR A 27 11.45 -4.36 0.92
CA THR A 27 12.68 -4.30 0.11
C THR A 27 12.35 -4.41 -1.38
N ALA A 28 13.33 -4.08 -2.24
CA ALA A 28 13.22 -4.27 -3.69
C ALA A 28 12.86 -5.72 -4.05
N ALA A 29 13.43 -6.71 -3.35
CA ALA A 29 13.13 -8.13 -3.55
C ALA A 29 11.67 -8.48 -3.17
N MET A 30 11.13 -7.89 -2.09
CA MET A 30 9.72 -8.08 -1.72
C MET A 30 8.79 -7.46 -2.75
N TYR A 31 9.11 -6.27 -3.26
CA TYR A 31 8.34 -5.64 -4.35
C TYR A 31 8.34 -6.49 -5.62
N ALA A 32 9.49 -7.04 -6.01
CA ALA A 32 9.57 -7.96 -7.14
C ALA A 32 8.66 -9.18 -6.95
N THR A 33 8.73 -9.82 -5.77
CA THR A 33 7.90 -10.98 -5.44
C THR A 33 6.40 -10.63 -5.46
N LEU A 34 6.01 -9.47 -4.91
CA LEU A 34 4.61 -9.02 -4.93
C LEU A 34 4.12 -8.70 -6.34
N ALA A 35 4.95 -8.05 -7.17
CA ALA A 35 4.62 -7.75 -8.56
C ALA A 35 4.45 -9.05 -9.38
N ASP A 36 5.39 -10.00 -9.26
CA ASP A 36 5.33 -11.29 -9.93
C ASP A 36 4.08 -12.10 -9.49
N ALA A 37 3.77 -12.07 -8.19
CA ALA A 37 2.57 -12.75 -7.66
C ALA A 37 1.27 -12.16 -8.20
N LEU A 38 1.18 -10.82 -8.32
CA LEU A 38 0.01 -10.15 -8.91
C LEU A 38 -0.10 -10.48 -10.40
N GLU A 39 1.01 -10.47 -11.14
CA GLU A 39 1.03 -10.83 -12.56
C GLU A 39 0.59 -12.29 -12.77
N GLN A 40 1.13 -13.23 -11.99
CA GLN A 40 0.71 -14.63 -12.02
C GLN A 40 -0.76 -14.79 -11.64
N ALA A 41 -1.22 -14.13 -10.56
CA ALA A 41 -2.61 -14.16 -10.13
C ALA A 41 -3.56 -13.58 -11.18
N GLN A 42 -3.12 -12.59 -11.94
CA GLN A 42 -3.88 -12.03 -13.05
C GLN A 42 -4.06 -13.05 -14.19
N ALA A 43 -2.98 -13.74 -14.56
CA ALA A 43 -2.97 -14.70 -15.68
C ALA A 43 -3.65 -16.04 -15.32
N ASP A 44 -3.57 -16.47 -14.06
CA ASP A 44 -4.12 -17.76 -13.62
C ASP A 44 -5.65 -17.70 -13.50
N SER A 45 -6.34 -18.46 -14.33
CA SER A 45 -7.81 -18.59 -14.30
C SER A 45 -8.36 -19.23 -13.02
N ALA A 46 -7.54 -19.99 -12.28
CA ALA A 46 -7.92 -20.57 -11.01
C ALA A 46 -7.95 -19.52 -9.88
N VAL A 47 -7.17 -18.46 -9.98
CA VAL A 47 -7.22 -17.33 -9.04
C VAL A 47 -8.35 -16.37 -9.40
N ARG A 48 -9.21 -16.09 -8.45
CA ARG A 48 -10.40 -15.24 -8.61
C ARG A 48 -10.34 -13.97 -7.77
N VAL A 49 -9.63 -14.00 -6.64
CA VAL A 49 -9.47 -12.90 -5.68
C VAL A 49 -8.06 -12.93 -5.14
N VAL A 50 -7.47 -11.76 -4.88
CA VAL A 50 -6.21 -11.64 -4.14
C VAL A 50 -6.47 -10.99 -2.79
N VAL A 51 -5.84 -11.51 -1.74
CA VAL A 51 -5.80 -10.92 -0.40
C VAL A 51 -4.38 -10.51 -0.08
N ILE A 52 -4.19 -9.27 0.39
CA ILE A 52 -2.92 -8.79 0.95
C ILE A 52 -3.11 -8.64 2.45
N GLN A 53 -2.21 -9.22 3.25
CA GLN A 53 -2.29 -9.14 4.71
C GLN A 53 -0.90 -9.07 5.36
N GLY A 54 -0.87 -8.58 6.59
CA GLY A 54 0.30 -8.62 7.46
C GLY A 54 0.10 -9.57 8.64
N ASP A 55 0.74 -9.24 9.75
CA ASP A 55 0.52 -9.87 11.07
C ASP A 55 -0.56 -9.12 11.87
N GLU A 56 -0.98 -9.66 13.00
CA GLU A 56 -1.97 -9.03 13.89
C GLU A 56 -1.42 -7.76 14.58
N ALA A 57 -0.10 -7.65 14.69
CA ALA A 57 0.56 -6.51 15.33
C ALA A 57 1.11 -5.48 14.36
N ILE A 58 1.34 -5.86 13.08
CA ILE A 58 1.97 -5.00 12.09
C ILE A 58 1.56 -5.38 10.67
N PHE A 59 1.05 -4.41 9.93
CA PHE A 59 0.84 -4.58 8.50
C PHE A 59 2.15 -4.32 7.74
N SER A 60 2.64 -3.07 7.74
CA SER A 60 3.92 -2.72 7.12
C SER A 60 4.45 -1.39 7.65
N ALA A 61 5.74 -1.34 7.96
CA ALA A 61 6.45 -0.10 8.30
C ALA A 61 6.86 0.74 7.07
N GLY A 62 6.38 0.41 5.87
CA GLY A 62 6.72 1.12 4.64
C GLY A 62 7.99 0.60 3.98
N ASN A 63 8.69 1.45 3.23
CA ASN A 63 9.94 1.08 2.57
C ASN A 63 11.04 0.75 3.58
N ASP A 64 11.86 -0.26 3.30
CA ASP A 64 13.10 -0.47 4.03
C ASP A 64 14.09 0.63 3.65
N VAL A 65 14.33 1.55 4.60
CA VAL A 65 15.19 2.74 4.37
C VAL A 65 16.60 2.35 3.95
N GLY A 66 17.17 1.29 4.57
CA GLY A 66 18.52 0.83 4.24
C GLY A 66 18.61 0.27 2.83
N ASP A 67 17.65 -0.57 2.44
CA ASP A 67 17.56 -1.13 1.08
C ASP A 67 17.34 -0.01 0.06
N PHE A 68 16.43 0.91 0.35
CA PHE A 68 16.06 2.03 -0.52
C PHE A 68 17.23 3.02 -0.77
N LEU A 69 18.06 3.28 0.24
CA LEU A 69 19.25 4.12 0.10
C LEU A 69 20.38 3.41 -0.66
N ASN A 70 20.55 2.11 -0.44
CA ASN A 70 21.58 1.31 -1.09
C ASN A 70 21.24 0.95 -2.54
N GLN A 71 19.94 0.81 -2.84
CA GLN A 71 19.41 0.44 -4.15
C GLN A 71 18.23 1.35 -4.52
N PRO A 72 18.48 2.66 -4.75
CA PRO A 72 17.40 3.58 -5.09
C PRO A 72 16.73 3.13 -6.40
N PRO A 73 15.40 3.18 -6.48
CA PRO A 73 14.67 2.77 -7.67
C PRO A 73 15.15 3.55 -8.89
N ALA A 74 15.61 2.85 -9.91
CA ALA A 74 16.11 3.44 -11.14
C ALA A 74 15.34 2.90 -12.35
N GLY A 75 14.72 3.81 -13.12
CA GLY A 75 13.94 3.47 -14.30
C GLY A 75 12.54 2.94 -13.99
N GLU A 76 11.72 2.88 -15.02
CA GLU A 76 10.30 2.50 -14.91
C GLU A 76 10.09 1.03 -14.51
N ASP A 77 11.08 0.17 -14.77
CA ASP A 77 11.02 -1.27 -14.46
C ASP A 77 11.51 -1.60 -13.05
N ALA A 78 11.85 -0.60 -12.22
CA ALA A 78 12.18 -0.86 -10.83
C ALA A 78 11.04 -1.62 -10.13
N PRO A 79 11.35 -2.61 -9.27
CA PRO A 79 10.34 -3.49 -8.65
C PRO A 79 9.20 -2.75 -7.97
N VAL A 80 9.48 -1.63 -7.31
CA VAL A 80 8.46 -0.79 -6.67
C VAL A 80 7.47 -0.21 -7.69
N PHE A 81 7.95 0.28 -8.85
CA PHE A 81 7.06 0.85 -9.87
C PHE A 81 6.27 -0.23 -10.62
N ARG A 82 6.87 -1.42 -10.82
CA ARG A 82 6.13 -2.59 -11.32
C ARG A 82 4.99 -2.94 -10.37
N PHE A 83 5.28 -3.08 -9.07
CA PHE A 83 4.26 -3.37 -8.07
C PHE A 83 3.14 -2.33 -8.07
N LEU A 84 3.47 -1.03 -8.03
CA LEU A 84 2.49 0.05 -8.03
C LEU A 84 1.60 0.02 -9.29
N ARG A 85 2.18 -0.20 -10.47
CA ARG A 85 1.39 -0.34 -11.71
C ARG A 85 0.45 -1.55 -11.66
N HIS A 86 0.96 -2.69 -11.19
CA HIS A 86 0.13 -3.91 -11.09
C HIS A 86 -1.03 -3.73 -10.12
N ILE A 87 -0.78 -3.19 -8.91
CA ILE A 87 -1.84 -3.02 -7.91
C ILE A 87 -2.89 -2.00 -8.37
N ALA A 88 -2.48 -0.90 -9.02
CA ALA A 88 -3.39 0.13 -9.52
C ALA A 88 -4.29 -0.38 -10.65
N SER A 89 -3.80 -1.28 -11.51
CA SER A 89 -4.52 -1.80 -12.67
C SER A 89 -5.01 -3.24 -12.53
N PHE A 90 -4.89 -3.83 -11.34
CA PHE A 90 -5.24 -5.23 -11.10
C PHE A 90 -6.73 -5.49 -11.40
N PRO A 91 -7.06 -6.40 -12.34
CA PRO A 91 -8.43 -6.52 -12.83
C PRO A 91 -9.36 -7.33 -11.92
N LYS A 92 -8.81 -8.26 -11.13
CA LYS A 92 -9.59 -9.10 -10.22
C LYS A 92 -9.80 -8.39 -8.87
N PRO A 93 -10.77 -8.81 -8.04
CA PRO A 93 -10.93 -8.22 -6.71
C PRO A 93 -9.66 -8.33 -5.87
N LEU A 94 -9.32 -7.23 -5.19
CA LEU A 94 -8.18 -7.09 -4.29
C LEU A 94 -8.68 -6.70 -2.90
N VAL A 95 -8.39 -7.52 -1.90
CA VAL A 95 -8.83 -7.34 -0.51
C VAL A 95 -7.61 -7.14 0.37
N ALA A 96 -7.68 -6.24 1.34
CA ALA A 96 -6.63 -6.09 2.36
C ALA A 96 -7.16 -6.41 3.76
N ALA A 97 -6.30 -7.06 4.58
CA ALA A 97 -6.50 -7.20 6.02
C ALA A 97 -5.34 -6.51 6.75
N VAL A 98 -5.65 -5.42 7.48
CA VAL A 98 -4.68 -4.50 8.05
C VAL A 98 -4.80 -4.48 9.56
N CYS A 99 -3.74 -4.87 10.28
CA CYS A 99 -3.66 -4.74 11.72
C CYS A 99 -2.35 -4.04 12.10
N GLY A 100 -2.38 -3.24 13.17
CA GLY A 100 -1.23 -2.47 13.59
C GLY A 100 -0.81 -1.40 12.58
N PRO A 101 0.43 -0.89 12.64
CA PRO A 101 0.91 0.15 11.76
C PRO A 101 0.93 -0.23 10.28
N ALA A 102 0.44 0.70 9.44
CA ALA A 102 0.54 0.74 8.00
C ALA A 102 1.13 2.09 7.60
N VAL A 103 2.40 2.12 7.17
CA VAL A 103 3.17 3.35 6.96
C VAL A 103 3.58 3.52 5.51
N GLY A 104 3.47 4.72 4.97
CA GLY A 104 3.85 5.04 3.58
C GLY A 104 3.14 4.15 2.59
N ILE A 105 3.89 3.37 1.80
CA ILE A 105 3.33 2.39 0.87
C ILE A 105 2.39 1.38 1.56
N GLY A 106 2.58 1.07 2.84
CA GLY A 106 1.65 0.24 3.60
C GLY A 106 0.25 0.86 3.69
N THR A 107 0.15 2.19 3.69
CA THR A 107 -1.12 2.92 3.62
C THR A 107 -1.55 3.15 2.16
N THR A 108 -0.65 3.63 1.30
CA THR A 108 -1.03 4.06 -0.05
C THR A 108 -1.47 2.91 -0.96
N LEU A 109 -0.94 1.69 -0.77
CA LEU A 109 -1.42 0.51 -1.50
C LEU A 109 -2.92 0.22 -1.25
N LEU A 110 -3.46 0.65 -0.10
CA LEU A 110 -4.86 0.41 0.26
C LEU A 110 -5.85 1.22 -0.59
N PHE A 111 -5.44 2.37 -1.13
CA PHE A 111 -6.25 3.11 -2.11
C PHE A 111 -6.54 2.32 -3.39
N HIS A 112 -5.74 1.30 -3.67
CA HIS A 112 -5.91 0.45 -4.84
C HIS A 112 -6.68 -0.83 -4.53
N CYS A 113 -6.84 -1.19 -3.24
CA CYS A 113 -7.65 -2.32 -2.81
C CYS A 113 -9.14 -2.03 -2.99
N ASP A 114 -9.92 -3.04 -3.34
CA ASP A 114 -11.37 -2.91 -3.51
C ASP A 114 -12.11 -2.98 -2.17
N LEU A 115 -11.55 -3.75 -1.22
CA LEU A 115 -12.08 -3.90 0.13
C LEU A 115 -10.93 -3.92 1.14
N VAL A 116 -11.08 -3.16 2.22
CA VAL A 116 -10.10 -3.08 3.31
C VAL A 116 -10.77 -3.37 4.65
N TYR A 117 -10.25 -4.34 5.38
CA TYR A 117 -10.70 -4.70 6.73
C TYR A 117 -9.56 -4.43 7.71
N ALA A 118 -9.85 -3.68 8.76
CA ALA A 118 -8.85 -3.25 9.71
C ALA A 118 -9.08 -3.84 11.12
N GLY A 119 -8.01 -4.15 11.81
CA GLY A 119 -8.05 -4.29 13.26
C GLY A 119 -8.28 -2.94 13.93
N ASP A 120 -8.89 -2.91 15.12
CA ASP A 120 -9.05 -1.70 15.93
C ASP A 120 -7.71 -1.09 16.35
N ASN A 121 -6.62 -1.88 16.27
CA ASN A 121 -5.25 -1.46 16.49
C ASN A 121 -4.56 -0.89 15.24
N ALA A 122 -5.26 -0.79 14.10
CA ALA A 122 -4.67 -0.27 12.87
C ALA A 122 -4.36 1.22 12.96
N ALA A 123 -3.16 1.60 12.54
CA ALA A 123 -2.69 2.97 12.48
C ALA A 123 -2.10 3.24 11.10
N PHE A 124 -2.66 4.19 10.37
CA PHE A 124 -2.30 4.55 9.02
C PHE A 124 -1.52 5.84 9.01
N SER A 125 -0.44 5.93 8.24
CA SER A 125 0.29 7.19 8.07
C SER A 125 0.96 7.29 6.71
N MET A 126 1.12 8.52 6.23
CA MET A 126 1.77 8.85 4.97
C MET A 126 2.84 9.94 5.19
N PRO A 127 3.93 9.65 5.97
CA PRO A 127 4.86 10.63 6.47
C PRO A 127 5.94 11.04 5.45
N PHE A 128 5.57 11.19 4.17
CA PHE A 128 6.51 11.50 3.09
C PHE A 128 7.20 12.84 3.29
N VAL A 129 6.46 13.87 3.68
CA VAL A 129 7.00 15.21 3.92
C VAL A 129 7.99 15.23 5.08
N ASN A 130 7.79 14.36 6.08
CA ASN A 130 8.70 14.22 7.22
C ASN A 130 10.05 13.59 6.82
N LEU A 131 10.09 12.97 5.62
CA LEU A 131 11.29 12.41 5.01
C LEU A 131 11.85 13.32 3.89
N GLY A 132 11.35 14.56 3.76
CA GLY A 132 11.73 15.46 2.68
C GLY A 132 11.26 14.98 1.30
N LEU A 133 10.17 14.21 1.23
CA LEU A 133 9.64 13.58 0.02
C LEU A 133 8.20 14.03 -0.24
N CYS A 134 7.68 13.76 -1.43
CA CYS A 134 6.28 13.95 -1.78
C CYS A 134 5.48 12.64 -1.64
N ALA A 135 4.17 12.74 -1.78
CA ALA A 135 3.25 11.61 -1.88
C ALA A 135 3.63 10.65 -3.02
N GLU A 136 3.22 9.38 -2.92
CA GLU A 136 3.43 8.35 -3.94
C GLU A 136 2.19 7.45 -4.07
N GLY A 137 2.19 6.54 -5.06
CA GLY A 137 1.11 5.58 -5.25
C GLY A 137 -0.22 6.22 -5.67
N ALA A 138 -0.20 7.38 -6.31
CA ALA A 138 -1.33 8.23 -6.65
C ALA A 138 -2.11 8.72 -5.42
N SER A 139 -1.51 8.69 -4.22
CA SER A 139 -2.18 9.14 -3.00
C SER A 139 -2.48 10.64 -3.03
N SER A 140 -1.72 11.47 -3.76
CA SER A 140 -2.03 12.89 -3.95
C SER A 140 -3.33 13.14 -4.72
N LEU A 141 -3.77 12.18 -5.53
CA LEU A 141 -5.06 12.21 -6.23
C LEU A 141 -6.15 11.49 -5.43
N LEU A 142 -5.86 10.27 -4.94
CA LEU A 142 -6.87 9.38 -4.37
C LEU A 142 -7.28 9.77 -2.95
N ALA A 143 -6.35 10.26 -2.12
CA ALA A 143 -6.69 10.66 -0.75
C ALA A 143 -7.68 11.85 -0.74
N PRO A 144 -7.48 12.96 -1.49
CA PRO A 144 -8.46 14.03 -1.56
C PRO A 144 -9.83 13.60 -2.08
N GLN A 145 -9.89 12.65 -3.01
CA GLN A 145 -11.14 12.12 -3.53
C GLN A 145 -11.90 11.27 -2.51
N MET A 146 -11.19 10.48 -1.70
CA MET A 146 -11.76 9.59 -0.71
C MET A 146 -12.06 10.30 0.61
N PHE A 147 -11.14 11.11 1.13
CA PHE A 147 -11.21 11.74 2.46
C PHE A 147 -11.83 13.14 2.44
N GLY A 148 -11.92 13.77 1.26
CA GLY A 148 -12.05 15.22 1.13
C GLY A 148 -10.72 15.94 1.37
N TYR A 149 -10.59 17.16 0.79
CA TYR A 149 -9.30 17.86 0.72
C TYR A 149 -8.66 18.11 2.11
N HIS A 150 -9.43 18.59 3.08
CA HIS A 150 -8.85 18.97 4.38
C HIS A 150 -8.27 17.79 5.16
N ARG A 151 -8.96 16.64 5.19
CA ARG A 151 -8.45 15.43 5.87
C ARG A 151 -7.28 14.83 5.10
N ALA A 152 -7.32 14.86 3.78
CA ALA A 152 -6.18 14.42 2.96
C ALA A 152 -4.95 15.33 3.16
N ALA A 153 -5.16 16.65 3.22
CA ALA A 153 -4.10 17.61 3.50
C ALA A 153 -3.49 17.38 4.90
N GLU A 154 -4.31 17.16 5.92
CA GLU A 154 -3.83 16.81 7.26
C GLU A 154 -2.96 15.55 7.23
N ALA A 155 -3.44 14.45 6.62
CA ALA A 155 -2.71 13.19 6.55
C ALA A 155 -1.41 13.28 5.72
N LEU A 156 -1.41 14.05 4.61
CA LEU A 156 -0.27 14.12 3.69
C LEU A 156 0.74 15.22 4.06
N LEU A 157 0.28 16.36 4.62
CA LEU A 157 1.15 17.50 4.93
C LEU A 157 1.74 17.43 6.34
N LEU A 158 1.00 16.88 7.32
CA LEU A 158 1.54 16.64 8.66
C LEU A 158 2.26 15.29 8.74
N GLY A 159 1.75 14.29 8.00
CA GLY A 159 2.29 12.93 8.03
C GLY A 159 1.99 12.18 9.33
N ASP A 160 1.08 12.71 10.15
CA ASP A 160 0.68 12.11 11.41
C ASP A 160 -0.16 10.84 11.17
N ALA A 161 -0.18 9.96 12.17
CA ALA A 161 -0.97 8.75 12.10
C ALA A 161 -2.46 9.05 12.37
N PHE A 162 -3.34 8.42 11.58
CA PHE A 162 -4.78 8.33 11.85
C PHE A 162 -5.18 6.87 12.06
N TYR A 163 -6.23 6.62 12.83
CA TYR A 163 -6.56 5.30 13.34
C TYR A 163 -7.78 4.68 12.65
N ALA A 164 -8.07 3.42 13.01
CA ALA A 164 -9.06 2.59 12.35
C ALA A 164 -10.45 3.25 12.22
N GLU A 165 -10.93 3.94 13.27
CA GLU A 165 -12.23 4.61 13.25
C GLU A 165 -12.25 5.80 12.27
N ALA A 166 -11.19 6.60 12.25
CA ALA A 166 -11.05 7.71 11.29
C ALA A 166 -10.96 7.18 9.85
N ALA A 167 -10.24 6.08 9.64
CA ALA A 167 -10.14 5.42 8.35
C ALA A 167 -11.49 4.83 7.88
N LEU A 168 -12.31 4.31 8.81
CA LEU A 168 -13.69 3.89 8.54
C LEU A 168 -14.57 5.08 8.17
N GLU A 169 -14.47 6.18 8.92
CA GLU A 169 -15.26 7.39 8.68
C GLU A 169 -15.02 8.02 7.31
N VAL A 170 -13.76 8.03 6.84
CA VAL A 170 -13.41 8.55 5.51
C VAL A 170 -13.61 7.55 4.38
N GLY A 171 -14.07 6.33 4.67
CA GLY A 171 -14.36 5.31 3.66
C GLY A 171 -13.13 4.54 3.14
N MET A 172 -11.96 4.71 3.76
CA MET A 172 -10.75 3.93 3.41
C MET A 172 -10.85 2.48 3.92
N VAL A 173 -11.55 2.26 5.03
CA VAL A 173 -11.78 0.96 5.66
C VAL A 173 -13.27 0.61 5.58
N ASN A 174 -13.58 -0.61 5.18
CA ASN A 174 -14.97 -1.10 5.09
C ASN A 174 -15.53 -1.55 6.45
N LYS A 175 -14.66 -2.04 7.33
CA LYS A 175 -15.07 -2.52 8.67
C LYS A 175 -13.86 -2.58 9.59
N VAL A 176 -14.08 -2.19 10.86
CA VAL A 176 -13.14 -2.37 11.96
C VAL A 176 -13.56 -3.60 12.79
N LEU A 177 -12.57 -4.38 13.22
CA LEU A 177 -12.71 -5.68 13.86
C LEU A 177 -11.66 -5.83 14.97
N PRO A 178 -11.81 -6.75 15.93
CA PRO A 178 -10.68 -7.19 16.75
C PRO A 178 -9.52 -7.69 15.88
N PRO A 179 -8.25 -7.41 16.18
CA PRO A 179 -7.11 -7.80 15.35
C PRO A 179 -7.05 -9.30 15.05
N SER A 180 -7.42 -10.12 16.03
CA SER A 180 -7.51 -11.59 15.90
C SER A 180 -8.57 -12.07 14.88
N GLU A 181 -9.54 -11.21 14.53
CA GLU A 181 -10.64 -11.57 13.62
C GLU A 181 -10.44 -11.00 12.21
N ALA A 182 -9.65 -9.94 12.05
CA ALA A 182 -9.55 -9.18 10.79
C ALA A 182 -9.13 -10.06 9.59
N LYS A 183 -8.10 -10.90 9.76
CA LYS A 183 -7.63 -11.81 8.69
C LYS A 183 -8.69 -12.87 8.34
N ALA A 184 -9.30 -13.46 9.33
CA ALA A 184 -10.33 -14.48 9.11
C ALA A 184 -11.57 -13.90 8.41
N TYR A 185 -11.96 -12.69 8.77
CA TYR A 185 -13.06 -11.97 8.12
C TYR A 185 -12.74 -11.61 6.67
N ALA A 186 -11.55 -11.06 6.40
CA ALA A 186 -11.10 -10.76 5.04
C ALA A 186 -11.09 -12.03 4.16
N ALA A 187 -10.58 -13.14 4.69
CA ALA A 187 -10.60 -14.44 4.00
C ALA A 187 -12.04 -14.93 3.74
N GLN A 188 -12.96 -14.74 4.69
CA GLN A 188 -14.37 -15.08 4.49
C GLN A 188 -15.00 -14.25 3.35
N VAL A 189 -14.73 -12.95 3.31
CA VAL A 189 -15.21 -12.08 2.23
C VAL A 189 -14.57 -12.44 0.89
N ALA A 190 -13.28 -12.72 0.87
CA ALA A 190 -12.59 -13.18 -0.34
C ALA A 190 -13.22 -14.46 -0.92
N ARG A 191 -13.57 -15.44 -0.06
CA ARG A 191 -14.30 -16.65 -0.49
C ARG A 191 -15.69 -16.31 -1.05
N LYS A 192 -16.41 -15.35 -0.44
CA LYS A 192 -17.71 -14.89 -0.98
C LYS A 192 -17.56 -14.26 -2.37
N LEU A 193 -16.49 -13.49 -2.60
CA LEU A 193 -16.18 -12.94 -3.91
C LEU A 193 -15.79 -14.05 -4.89
N ALA A 194 -14.95 -14.99 -4.47
CA ALA A 194 -14.51 -16.09 -5.32
C ALA A 194 -15.66 -17.00 -5.78
N ALA A 195 -16.76 -17.05 -5.05
CA ALA A 195 -17.97 -17.80 -5.44
C ALA A 195 -18.84 -17.07 -6.48
N LYS A 196 -18.58 -15.79 -6.78
CA LYS A 196 -19.38 -15.01 -7.75
C LYS A 196 -18.84 -15.16 -9.17
N PRO A 197 -19.62 -14.85 -10.23
CA PRO A 197 -19.12 -14.82 -11.61
C PRO A 197 -17.94 -13.86 -11.75
N LEU A 198 -16.75 -14.38 -12.07
CA LEU A 198 -15.52 -13.59 -12.15
C LEU A 198 -15.62 -12.49 -13.20
N SER A 199 -16.18 -12.78 -14.37
CA SER A 199 -16.38 -11.78 -15.43
C SER A 199 -17.20 -10.59 -14.97
N SER A 200 -18.28 -10.85 -14.19
CA SER A 200 -19.12 -9.78 -13.65
C SER A 200 -18.38 -8.93 -12.60
N LEU A 201 -17.55 -9.56 -11.75
CA LEU A 201 -16.72 -8.83 -10.79
C LEU A 201 -15.71 -7.93 -11.49
N MET A 202 -14.98 -8.49 -12.47
CA MET A 202 -13.97 -7.74 -13.22
C MET A 202 -14.58 -6.59 -14.02
N GLU A 203 -15.71 -6.81 -14.68
CA GLU A 203 -16.37 -5.78 -15.47
C GLU A 203 -16.95 -4.67 -14.57
N THR A 204 -17.56 -5.03 -13.44
CA THR A 204 -18.04 -4.05 -12.45
C THR A 204 -16.88 -3.20 -11.92
N LYS A 205 -15.76 -3.84 -11.52
CA LYS A 205 -14.55 -3.12 -11.07
C LYS A 205 -14.01 -2.20 -12.16
N ARG A 206 -13.90 -2.69 -13.39
CA ARG A 206 -13.46 -1.89 -14.55
C ARG A 206 -14.32 -0.64 -14.74
N LEU A 207 -15.65 -0.80 -14.68
CA LEU A 207 -16.60 0.31 -14.84
C LEU A 207 -16.47 1.33 -13.68
N MET A 208 -16.32 0.87 -12.43
CA MET A 208 -16.13 1.76 -11.29
C MET A 208 -14.83 2.57 -11.38
N LYS A 209 -13.74 1.97 -11.90
CA LYS A 209 -12.43 2.62 -12.02
C LYS A 209 -12.23 3.38 -13.35
N LYS A 210 -13.09 3.17 -14.35
CA LYS A 210 -12.92 3.70 -15.73
C LYS A 210 -12.70 5.22 -15.78
N GLY A 211 -13.42 5.97 -14.92
CA GLY A 211 -13.38 7.43 -14.94
C GLY A 211 -12.08 8.03 -14.42
N GLN A 212 -11.26 7.26 -13.70
CA GLN A 212 -10.04 7.78 -13.07
C GLN A 212 -8.77 6.97 -13.39
N GLN A 213 -8.89 5.80 -14.03
CA GLN A 213 -7.75 4.88 -14.21
C GLN A 213 -6.57 5.53 -14.94
N ALA A 214 -6.82 6.30 -15.99
CA ALA A 214 -5.79 7.00 -16.74
C ALA A 214 -5.11 8.08 -15.89
N ASP A 215 -5.87 8.84 -15.10
CA ASP A 215 -5.34 9.85 -14.19
C ASP A 215 -4.52 9.23 -13.06
N VAL A 216 -4.96 8.11 -12.49
CA VAL A 216 -4.21 7.38 -11.47
C VAL A 216 -2.81 7.00 -11.99
N LEU A 217 -2.72 6.41 -13.18
CA LEU A 217 -1.43 6.02 -13.75
C LEU A 217 -0.56 7.23 -14.09
N ARG A 218 -1.15 8.30 -14.63
CA ARG A 218 -0.45 9.55 -14.93
C ARG A 218 0.11 10.21 -13.67
N VAL A 219 -0.72 10.36 -12.63
CA VAL A 219 -0.32 10.97 -11.36
C VAL A 219 0.75 10.13 -10.67
N MET A 220 0.61 8.81 -10.67
CA MET A 220 1.62 7.90 -10.11
C MET A 220 2.98 8.06 -10.80
N ALA A 221 3.00 8.22 -12.12
CA ALA A 221 4.24 8.48 -12.86
C ALA A 221 4.84 9.84 -12.52
N GLU A 222 4.00 10.89 -12.39
CA GLU A 222 4.42 12.23 -11.99
C GLU A 222 4.98 12.24 -10.56
N GLU A 223 4.25 11.64 -9.60
CA GLU A 223 4.72 11.46 -8.22
C GLU A 223 6.07 10.73 -8.18
N GLY A 224 6.20 9.63 -8.93
CA GLY A 224 7.44 8.86 -8.99
C GLY A 224 8.63 9.67 -9.51
N ALA A 225 8.43 10.52 -10.53
CA ALA A 225 9.46 11.40 -11.05
C ALA A 225 9.87 12.48 -10.04
N VAL A 226 8.89 13.12 -9.36
CA VAL A 226 9.13 14.12 -8.32
C VAL A 226 9.83 13.48 -7.12
N PHE A 227 9.34 12.34 -6.65
CA PHE A 227 9.90 11.57 -5.54
C PHE A 227 11.37 11.20 -5.81
N GLY A 228 11.67 10.67 -7.00
CA GLY A 228 13.04 10.32 -7.41
C GLY A 228 14.00 11.53 -7.48
N ARG A 229 13.48 12.72 -7.81
CA ARG A 229 14.23 13.97 -7.74
C ARG A 229 14.49 14.38 -6.29
N MET A 230 13.44 14.41 -5.46
CA MET A 230 13.50 14.83 -4.06
C MET A 230 14.42 13.95 -3.21
N LEU A 231 14.53 12.66 -3.51
CA LEU A 231 15.49 11.74 -2.85
C LEU A 231 16.95 12.22 -2.91
N ARG A 232 17.30 13.06 -3.88
CA ARG A 232 18.66 13.59 -4.06
C ARG A 232 18.85 14.93 -3.40
N GLU A 233 17.76 15.56 -2.95
CA GLU A 233 17.77 16.91 -2.36
C GLU A 233 18.28 16.88 -0.91
N PRO A 234 18.80 18.01 -0.39
CA PRO A 234 19.34 18.09 0.98
C PRO A 234 18.36 17.67 2.06
N ALA A 235 17.07 18.01 1.92
CA ALA A 235 16.04 17.69 2.91
C ALA A 235 15.87 16.16 3.10
N ALA A 236 15.82 15.39 2.01
CA ALA A 236 15.71 13.93 2.10
C ALA A 236 16.97 13.33 2.73
N LYS A 237 18.16 13.81 2.35
CA LYS A 237 19.43 13.35 2.94
C LYS A 237 19.48 13.60 4.44
N GLU A 238 19.07 14.80 4.88
CA GLU A 238 18.98 15.15 6.29
C GLU A 238 17.99 14.23 7.02
N ALA A 239 16.78 14.05 6.49
CA ALA A 239 15.77 13.21 7.10
C ALA A 239 16.23 11.75 7.26
N PHE A 240 16.84 11.17 6.24
CA PHE A 240 17.36 9.80 6.30
C PHE A 240 18.55 9.67 7.26
N SER A 241 19.47 10.64 7.29
CA SER A 241 20.57 10.66 8.26
C SER A 241 20.04 10.74 9.69
N ALA A 242 19.12 11.67 9.94
CA ALA A 242 18.47 11.82 11.23
C ALA A 242 17.74 10.55 11.69
N PHE A 243 17.03 9.88 10.76
CA PHE A 243 16.37 8.60 11.05
C PHE A 243 17.36 7.52 11.46
N LEU A 244 18.48 7.36 10.74
CA LEU A 244 19.51 6.37 11.06
C LEU A 244 20.22 6.68 12.39
N GLU A 245 20.42 7.96 12.68
CA GLU A 245 21.03 8.46 13.91
C GLU A 245 20.04 8.56 15.09
N LYS A 246 18.76 8.26 14.88
CA LYS A 246 17.66 8.35 15.86
C LYS A 246 17.54 9.74 16.49
N ARG A 247 17.72 10.80 15.71
CA ARG A 247 17.52 12.20 16.10
C ARG A 247 16.40 12.86 15.29
N GLN A 248 15.98 14.03 15.69
CA GLN A 248 15.07 14.85 14.87
C GLN A 248 15.83 15.47 13.69
N PRO A 249 15.23 15.52 12.47
CA PRO A 249 15.82 16.20 11.34
C PRO A 249 15.79 17.73 11.53
N ASP A 250 16.80 18.42 11.03
CA ASP A 250 16.86 19.88 11.01
C ASP A 250 16.75 20.39 9.56
N PHE A 251 15.56 20.79 9.17
CA PHE A 251 15.28 21.30 7.84
C PHE A 251 15.58 22.81 7.67
N SER A 252 16.04 23.50 8.70
CA SER A 252 16.34 24.95 8.63
C SER A 252 17.49 25.30 7.68
N ARG A 253 18.27 24.29 7.28
CA ARG A 253 19.47 24.43 6.44
C ARG A 253 19.37 23.68 5.11
N THR A 254 18.16 23.20 4.74
CA THR A 254 17.95 22.37 3.54
C THR A 254 17.20 23.13 2.45
#